data_ce57f1828efb49b2ba420be338aadd8d
#
_entry.id   ce57f1828efb49b2ba420be338aadd8d
#
_cell.length_a   1.000
_cell.length_b   1.000
_cell.length_c   1.000
_cell.angle_alpha   90.00
_cell.angle_beta   90.00
_cell.angle_gamma   90.00
#
_symmetry.space_group_name_H-M   'P 1'
#
loop_
_entity.id
_entity.type
_entity.pdbx_description
1 polymer ?
#
loop_
_entity_poly.entity_id
_entity_poly.type
_entity_poly.pdbx_seq_one_letter_code
_entity_poly.pdbx_strand_id
1 'polypeptide(L)'
;MAARTGHLGPTIFRSTDFGKTWKEARTPPAFPKAPEGQKGLVVDHVFWLAPGHASEPGVWYAGSSPPGLFRSVDGGDTWKGIAGFNEHPMRSAWVGGGQEAPPDGATLHSILIDPRDAGHMYIGISAGGVFESSNKGADWTPLNRGCRADFIPTPDPEYGHDPHTVQLHPLMPDRLYQQNHCGIYRMERPEGRWVRIGDNMPRQVGDIGFPLVLHPRDPDMAWVFPMDGTTVWPRTSPDGRPAAYVTRDGGKRWARRDRGLPKRQAWFTVKRQAMAADAHEPVGIYFGTTSGEVWGSRDEGRTWTSLASHLPEIYSIEVAAPLR
;
A
#
# COMPACT_ATOMS: atom_id res chain seq x y z
N MET A 1 11.51 8.13 6.70
CA MET A 1 11.98 7.35 5.52
C MET A 1 12.54 6.02 5.98
N ALA A 2 12.05 4.91 5.44
CA ALA A 2 12.67 3.61 5.63
C ALA A 2 13.83 3.42 4.65
N ALA A 3 14.90 2.76 5.09
CA ALA A 3 16.05 2.48 4.26
C ALA A 3 16.64 1.11 4.62
N ARG A 4 17.36 0.51 3.67
CA ARG A 4 18.17 -0.69 3.85
C ARG A 4 19.51 -0.44 3.22
N THR A 5 20.56 -0.69 3.96
CA THR A 5 21.93 -0.68 3.45
C THR A 5 22.57 -2.04 3.62
N GLY A 6 23.52 -2.38 2.74
CA GLY A 6 24.23 -3.65 2.80
C GLY A 6 25.09 -3.82 4.08
N HIS A 7 25.40 -2.73 4.76
CA HIS A 7 26.23 -2.73 5.97
C HIS A 7 25.45 -2.52 7.26
N LEU A 8 24.36 -1.72 7.22
CA LEU A 8 23.63 -1.32 8.43
C LEU A 8 22.31 -2.07 8.61
N GLY A 9 21.91 -2.91 7.63
CA GLY A 9 20.61 -3.57 7.66
C GLY A 9 19.44 -2.61 7.46
N PRO A 10 18.20 -3.04 7.79
CA PRO A 10 17.02 -2.22 7.70
C PRO A 10 16.98 -1.20 8.85
N THR A 11 16.65 0.06 8.52
CA THR A 11 16.51 1.13 9.50
C THR A 11 15.50 2.19 9.06
N ILE A 12 15.22 3.13 9.95
CA ILE A 12 14.35 4.26 9.69
C ILE A 12 15.10 5.56 9.97
N PHE A 13 15.07 6.46 9.01
CA PHE A 13 15.59 7.83 9.18
C PHE A 13 14.43 8.80 9.32
N ARG A 14 14.61 9.80 10.16
CA ARG A 14 13.67 10.89 10.39
C ARG A 14 14.32 12.25 10.17
N SER A 15 13.55 13.19 9.65
CA SER A 15 13.93 14.59 9.49
C SER A 15 12.85 15.47 10.10
N THR A 16 13.26 16.56 10.74
CA THR A 16 12.36 17.59 11.30
C THR A 16 12.57 18.95 10.61
N ASP A 17 13.37 18.97 9.53
CA ASP A 17 13.77 20.17 8.79
C ASP A 17 13.60 20.01 7.27
N PHE A 18 12.56 19.28 6.86
CA PHE A 18 12.23 19.00 5.46
C PHE A 18 13.36 18.30 4.68
N GLY A 19 14.01 17.35 5.33
CA GLY A 19 15.02 16.51 4.69
C GLY A 19 16.40 17.14 4.55
N LYS A 20 16.65 18.29 5.18
CA LYS A 20 17.99 18.92 5.19
C LYS A 20 18.96 18.12 6.06
N THR A 21 18.48 17.61 7.19
CA THR A 21 19.20 16.69 8.06
C THR A 21 18.39 15.46 8.37
N TRP A 22 19.08 14.35 8.57
CA TRP A 22 18.44 13.07 8.86
C TRP A 22 19.09 12.42 10.09
N LYS A 23 18.26 11.88 10.97
CA LYS A 23 18.68 11.11 12.14
C LYS A 23 18.17 9.69 12.00
N GLU A 24 19.05 8.73 12.23
CA GLU A 24 18.68 7.31 12.28
C GLU A 24 17.89 7.00 13.55
N ALA A 25 16.97 6.05 13.48
CA ALA A 25 16.28 5.51 14.64
C ALA A 25 17.28 4.83 15.57
N ARG A 26 17.22 5.17 16.87
CA ARG A 26 18.09 4.57 17.89
C ARG A 26 17.78 3.09 18.09
N THR A 27 16.53 2.70 17.97
CA THR A 27 16.07 1.31 18.04
C THR A 27 15.12 1.06 16.87
N PRO A 28 15.62 0.58 15.71
CA PRO A 28 14.79 0.31 14.55
C PRO A 28 13.87 -0.89 14.80
N PRO A 29 12.85 -1.11 13.92
CA PRO A 29 12.00 -2.28 13.97
C PRO A 29 12.78 -3.58 13.93
N ALA A 30 12.56 -4.45 14.90
CA ALA A 30 13.19 -5.75 14.98
C ALA A 30 12.28 -6.76 15.67
N PHE A 31 12.30 -8.01 15.22
CA PHE A 31 11.69 -9.13 15.95
C PHE A 31 12.52 -9.47 17.18
N PRO A 32 11.92 -10.09 18.22
CA PRO A 32 12.66 -10.62 19.36
C PRO A 32 13.75 -11.62 18.90
N LYS A 33 14.88 -11.60 19.58
CA LYS A 33 15.94 -12.58 19.32
C LYS A 33 15.42 -13.99 19.66
N ALA A 34 15.65 -14.92 18.74
CA ALA A 34 15.37 -16.32 19.01
C ALA A 34 16.30 -16.87 20.12
N PRO A 35 15.88 -17.90 20.85
CA PRO A 35 16.74 -18.65 21.73
C PRO A 35 18.00 -19.15 21.01
N GLU A 36 19.06 -19.33 21.74
CA GLU A 36 20.34 -19.87 21.21
C GLU A 36 20.11 -21.20 20.47
N GLY A 37 20.66 -21.31 19.27
CA GLY A 37 20.51 -22.50 18.43
C GLY A 37 19.21 -22.54 17.59
N GLN A 38 18.32 -21.56 17.72
CA GLN A 38 17.10 -21.47 16.92
C GLN A 38 17.19 -20.35 15.88
N LYS A 39 16.61 -20.59 14.69
CA LYS A 39 16.50 -19.57 13.64
C LYS A 39 15.35 -18.63 13.96
N GLY A 40 15.65 -17.37 14.25
CA GLY A 40 14.65 -16.32 14.49
C GLY A 40 14.20 -15.61 13.22
N LEU A 41 13.11 -14.85 13.34
CA LEU A 41 12.70 -13.89 12.32
C LEU A 41 13.63 -12.67 12.36
N VAL A 42 13.99 -12.18 11.19
CA VAL A 42 14.78 -10.97 11.02
C VAL A 42 14.04 -10.06 10.04
N VAL A 43 13.91 -8.77 10.36
CA VAL A 43 13.40 -7.77 9.43
C VAL A 43 14.39 -7.64 8.28
N ASP A 44 13.94 -7.91 7.07
CA ASP A 44 14.73 -7.70 5.85
C ASP A 44 14.71 -6.23 5.45
N HIS A 45 13.50 -5.65 5.42
CA HIS A 45 13.32 -4.21 5.22
C HIS A 45 11.98 -3.73 5.80
N VAL A 46 11.91 -2.44 6.11
CA VAL A 46 10.67 -1.76 6.44
C VAL A 46 10.01 -1.36 5.13
N PHE A 47 8.81 -1.86 4.92
CA PHE A 47 8.09 -1.68 3.65
C PHE A 47 7.11 -0.50 3.70
N TRP A 48 6.45 -0.27 4.83
CA TRP A 48 5.42 0.76 4.98
C TRP A 48 5.63 1.58 6.26
N LEU A 49 5.39 2.88 6.16
CA LEU A 49 5.32 3.78 7.31
C LEU A 49 3.98 4.51 7.29
N ALA A 50 3.30 4.54 8.43
CA ALA A 50 2.05 5.28 8.60
C ALA A 50 2.08 6.10 9.88
N PRO A 51 1.58 7.36 9.86
CA PRO A 51 1.35 8.11 11.09
C PRO A 51 0.27 7.44 11.92
N GLY A 52 0.34 7.61 13.24
CA GLY A 52 -0.74 7.25 14.16
C GLY A 52 -1.95 8.18 14.03
N HIS A 53 -2.92 7.97 14.90
CA HIS A 53 -4.11 8.82 14.97
C HIS A 53 -3.74 10.27 15.30
N ALA A 54 -4.51 11.24 14.80
CA ALA A 54 -4.25 12.67 15.00
C ALA A 54 -4.21 13.09 16.48
N SER A 55 -4.91 12.38 17.36
CA SER A 55 -4.87 12.60 18.82
C SER A 55 -3.63 12.04 19.51
N GLU A 56 -2.78 11.29 18.79
CA GLU A 56 -1.56 10.66 19.33
C GLU A 56 -0.31 11.20 18.59
N PRO A 57 0.06 12.48 18.81
CA PRO A 57 1.21 13.07 18.13
C PRO A 57 2.50 12.30 18.45
N GLY A 58 3.33 12.06 17.45
CA GLY A 58 4.56 11.28 17.59
C GLY A 58 4.39 9.77 17.50
N VAL A 59 3.16 9.26 17.41
CA VAL A 59 2.93 7.84 17.12
C VAL A 59 3.10 7.57 15.63
N TRP A 60 3.84 6.49 15.34
CA TRP A 60 4.05 5.96 13.99
C TRP A 60 3.93 4.45 13.99
N TYR A 61 3.53 3.91 12.87
CA TYR A 61 3.49 2.47 12.61
C TYR A 61 4.41 2.11 11.45
N ALA A 62 5.00 0.91 11.53
CA ALA A 62 5.85 0.36 10.47
C ALA A 62 5.44 -1.07 10.15
N GLY A 63 5.30 -1.37 8.87
CA GLY A 63 5.15 -2.70 8.33
C GLY A 63 6.43 -3.17 7.68
N SER A 64 6.74 -4.46 7.78
CA SER A 64 8.00 -5.03 7.29
C SER A 64 7.82 -6.21 6.35
N SER A 65 8.94 -6.59 5.74
CA SER A 65 9.19 -7.91 5.13
C SER A 65 10.28 -8.63 5.94
N PRO A 66 10.07 -9.89 6.36
CA PRO A 66 8.80 -10.62 6.44
C PRO A 66 7.74 -9.83 7.23
N PRO A 67 6.43 -10.12 7.04
CA PRO A 67 5.35 -9.37 7.66
C PRO A 67 5.53 -9.26 9.17
N GLY A 68 5.65 -8.04 9.65
CA GLY A 68 5.71 -7.64 11.04
C GLY A 68 5.12 -6.25 11.20
N LEU A 69 4.49 -6.00 12.34
CA LEU A 69 3.88 -4.72 12.69
C LEU A 69 4.59 -4.13 13.90
N PHE A 70 5.03 -2.89 13.76
CA PHE A 70 5.79 -2.19 14.79
C PHE A 70 5.19 -0.81 15.05
N ARG A 71 5.35 -0.31 16.27
CA ARG A 71 4.86 0.99 16.73
C ARG A 71 5.98 1.78 17.39
N SER A 72 6.05 3.05 17.07
CA SER A 72 6.83 4.08 17.77
C SER A 72 5.88 5.05 18.46
N VAL A 73 6.31 5.63 19.59
CA VAL A 73 5.57 6.67 20.34
C VAL A 73 6.41 7.94 20.53
N ASP A 74 7.57 8.01 19.93
CA ASP A 74 8.58 9.06 20.10
C ASP A 74 9.06 9.65 18.77
N GLY A 75 8.17 9.72 17.79
CA GLY A 75 8.47 10.29 16.47
C GLY A 75 9.37 9.40 15.61
N GLY A 76 9.38 8.10 15.85
CA GLY A 76 10.17 7.15 15.07
C GLY A 76 11.61 6.94 15.58
N ASP A 77 11.92 7.35 16.82
CA ASP A 77 13.25 7.14 17.40
C ASP A 77 13.42 5.71 17.91
N THR A 78 12.40 5.18 18.58
CA THR A 78 12.40 3.78 19.03
C THR A 78 11.16 3.04 18.57
N TRP A 79 11.32 1.76 18.24
CA TRP A 79 10.25 0.93 17.72
C TRP A 79 10.10 -0.35 18.53
N LYS A 80 8.85 -0.76 18.72
CA LYS A 80 8.48 -2.01 19.41
C LYS A 80 7.51 -2.79 18.56
N GLY A 81 7.65 -4.12 18.55
CA GLY A 81 6.69 -5.01 17.90
C GLY A 81 5.31 -4.95 18.58
N ILE A 82 4.26 -5.05 17.79
CA ILE A 82 2.89 -5.23 18.29
C ILE A 82 2.67 -6.74 18.45
N ALA A 83 2.70 -7.21 19.72
CA ALA A 83 2.63 -8.62 20.05
C ALA A 83 1.34 -9.29 19.52
N GLY A 84 0.20 -8.58 19.59
CA GLY A 84 -1.08 -9.11 19.10
C GLY A 84 -1.06 -9.54 17.63
N PHE A 85 -0.19 -8.98 16.81
CA PHE A 85 0.06 -9.45 15.45
C PHE A 85 1.32 -10.32 15.37
N ASN A 86 2.46 -9.83 15.87
CA ASN A 86 3.75 -10.48 15.65
C ASN A 86 3.88 -11.85 16.32
N GLU A 87 3.15 -12.04 17.43
CA GLU A 87 3.13 -13.28 18.23
C GLU A 87 1.78 -14.01 18.12
N HIS A 88 0.91 -13.56 17.20
CA HIS A 88 -0.41 -14.19 17.01
C HIS A 88 -0.27 -15.68 16.61
N PRO A 89 -1.02 -16.60 17.22
CA PRO A 89 -0.93 -18.03 16.90
C PRO A 89 -1.16 -18.35 15.42
N MET A 90 -2.06 -17.61 14.77
CA MET A 90 -2.37 -17.78 13.34
C MET A 90 -1.41 -17.03 12.40
N ARG A 91 -0.44 -16.28 12.92
CA ARG A 91 0.43 -15.45 12.08
C ARG A 91 1.10 -16.23 10.96
N SER A 92 1.63 -17.42 11.25
CA SER A 92 2.29 -18.26 10.24
C SER A 92 1.36 -18.63 9.08
N ALA A 93 0.09 -18.87 9.34
CA ALA A 93 -0.91 -19.11 8.32
C ALA A 93 -1.29 -17.85 7.54
N TRP A 94 -1.37 -16.70 8.23
CA TRP A 94 -1.74 -15.41 7.63
C TRP A 94 -0.66 -14.81 6.74
N VAL A 95 0.60 -15.14 6.95
CA VAL A 95 1.72 -14.59 6.17
C VAL A 95 2.17 -15.49 5.02
N GLY A 96 1.30 -16.37 4.53
CA GLY A 96 1.60 -17.22 3.39
C GLY A 96 2.38 -18.49 3.72
N GLY A 97 2.27 -18.99 4.95
CA GLY A 97 2.87 -20.26 5.36
C GLY A 97 2.33 -21.43 4.53
N GLY A 98 3.09 -21.91 3.55
CA GLY A 98 2.76 -23.05 2.71
C GLY A 98 2.39 -22.75 1.27
N GLN A 99 2.35 -21.49 0.87
CA GLN A 99 2.22 -21.07 -0.54
C GLN A 99 3.56 -20.53 -1.07
N GLU A 100 3.75 -20.56 -2.38
CA GLU A 100 4.88 -19.88 -2.99
C GLU A 100 4.80 -18.40 -2.62
N ALA A 101 5.85 -17.88 -1.99
CA ALA A 101 5.93 -16.48 -1.63
C ALA A 101 5.85 -15.61 -2.90
N PRO A 102 5.21 -14.43 -2.85
CA PRO A 102 5.28 -13.47 -3.94
C PRO A 102 6.74 -13.22 -4.34
N PRO A 103 7.04 -12.90 -5.60
CA PRO A 103 8.42 -12.69 -6.06
C PRO A 103 9.22 -11.69 -5.22
N ASP A 104 8.55 -10.68 -4.68
CA ASP A 104 9.13 -9.65 -3.80
C ASP A 104 9.11 -10.07 -2.29
N GLY A 105 8.71 -11.31 -1.99
CA GLY A 105 8.47 -11.79 -0.62
C GLY A 105 7.15 -11.31 -0.03
N ALA A 106 6.71 -11.95 1.05
CA ALA A 106 5.54 -11.50 1.79
C ALA A 106 5.86 -10.21 2.54
N THR A 107 4.98 -9.21 2.44
CA THR A 107 5.15 -7.89 3.07
C THR A 107 3.89 -7.48 3.82
N LEU A 108 4.05 -6.84 4.99
CA LEU A 108 2.98 -6.09 5.61
C LEU A 108 3.05 -4.67 5.06
N HIS A 109 2.08 -4.36 4.25
CA HIS A 109 1.85 -3.05 3.66
C HIS A 109 0.47 -2.54 4.07
N SER A 110 0.12 -1.31 3.72
CA SER A 110 -1.16 -0.69 4.04
C SER A 110 -1.50 -0.79 5.53
N ILE A 111 -1.10 0.23 6.26
CA ILE A 111 -1.48 0.40 7.67
C ILE A 111 -2.41 1.60 7.71
N LEU A 112 -3.66 1.39 8.14
CA LEU A 112 -4.70 2.40 8.14
C LEU A 112 -5.23 2.55 9.56
N ILE A 113 -5.36 3.79 10.03
CA ILE A 113 -5.96 4.12 11.33
C ILE A 113 -7.28 4.83 11.05
N ASP A 114 -8.36 4.40 11.70
CA ASP A 114 -9.66 5.08 11.61
C ASP A 114 -9.53 6.49 12.19
N PRO A 115 -9.83 7.55 11.44
CA PRO A 115 -9.70 8.92 11.93
C PRO A 115 -10.65 9.26 13.08
N ARG A 116 -11.63 8.40 13.40
CA ARG A 116 -12.58 8.55 14.49
C ARG A 116 -12.14 7.83 15.77
N ASP A 117 -11.30 6.80 15.65
CA ASP A 117 -10.91 5.94 16.75
C ASP A 117 -9.45 5.47 16.62
N ALA A 118 -8.60 5.95 17.50
CA ALA A 118 -7.18 5.55 17.57
C ALA A 118 -6.97 4.04 17.85
N GLY A 119 -7.98 3.35 18.32
CA GLY A 119 -7.96 1.91 18.59
C GLY A 119 -8.31 1.06 17.36
N HIS A 120 -8.96 1.67 16.38
CA HIS A 120 -9.46 0.97 15.21
C HIS A 120 -8.50 1.09 14.03
N MET A 121 -8.03 -0.05 13.51
CA MET A 121 -7.02 -0.07 12.47
C MET A 121 -7.16 -1.27 11.54
N TYR A 122 -6.60 -1.12 10.34
CA TYR A 122 -6.55 -2.17 9.33
C TYR A 122 -5.11 -2.35 8.84
N ILE A 123 -4.77 -3.57 8.47
CA ILE A 123 -3.51 -3.88 7.78
C ILE A 123 -3.77 -4.73 6.55
N GLY A 124 -2.94 -4.53 5.53
CA GLY A 124 -2.88 -5.37 4.33
C GLY A 124 -1.56 -6.12 4.26
N ILE A 125 -1.63 -7.40 3.93
CA ILE A 125 -0.47 -8.31 3.84
C ILE A 125 -0.50 -9.01 2.49
N SER A 126 0.58 -8.91 1.71
CA SER A 126 0.72 -9.68 0.47
C SER A 126 0.61 -11.17 0.75
N ALA A 127 -0.20 -11.88 -0.04
CA ALA A 127 -0.52 -13.30 0.15
C ALA A 127 -1.12 -13.66 1.53
N GLY A 128 -1.57 -12.67 2.30
CA GLY A 128 -2.22 -12.85 3.59
C GLY A 128 -3.66 -12.36 3.60
N GLY A 129 -3.88 -11.16 3.07
CA GLY A 129 -5.19 -10.52 3.03
C GLY A 129 -5.24 -9.22 3.83
N VAL A 130 -6.45 -8.76 4.07
CA VAL A 130 -6.76 -7.59 4.91
C VAL A 130 -7.20 -8.09 6.28
N PHE A 131 -6.73 -7.41 7.33
CA PHE A 131 -7.08 -7.71 8.72
C PHE A 131 -7.50 -6.43 9.44
N GLU A 132 -8.38 -6.58 10.41
CA GLU A 132 -8.95 -5.51 11.22
C GLU A 132 -8.67 -5.73 12.70
N SER A 133 -8.40 -4.65 13.41
CA SER A 133 -8.31 -4.61 14.86
C SER A 133 -9.08 -3.41 15.40
N SER A 134 -9.84 -3.59 16.48
CA SER A 134 -10.56 -2.53 17.20
C SER A 134 -9.94 -2.16 18.55
N ASN A 135 -8.73 -2.67 18.84
CA ASN A 135 -8.08 -2.52 20.15
C ASN A 135 -6.56 -2.26 20.04
N LYS A 136 -6.17 -1.38 19.12
CA LYS A 136 -4.76 -0.97 18.87
C LYS A 136 -3.84 -2.12 18.48
N GLY A 137 -4.38 -3.14 17.82
CA GLY A 137 -3.61 -4.28 17.34
C GLY A 137 -3.38 -5.37 18.39
N ALA A 138 -4.12 -5.37 19.49
CA ALA A 138 -4.05 -6.46 20.47
C ALA A 138 -4.66 -7.75 19.92
N ASP A 139 -5.75 -7.65 19.16
CA ASP A 139 -6.39 -8.76 18.47
C ASP A 139 -6.68 -8.40 17.00
N TRP A 140 -6.73 -9.42 16.13
CA TRP A 140 -6.92 -9.27 14.69
C TRP A 140 -7.94 -10.24 14.14
N THR A 141 -8.76 -9.76 13.22
CA THR A 141 -9.75 -10.56 12.50
C THR A 141 -9.56 -10.40 10.99
N PRO A 142 -9.53 -11.49 10.20
CA PRO A 142 -9.52 -11.40 8.75
C PRO A 142 -10.74 -10.66 8.20
N LEU A 143 -10.52 -9.81 7.20
CA LEU A 143 -11.53 -8.98 6.58
C LEU A 143 -11.50 -9.14 5.05
N ASN A 144 -11.73 -10.37 4.55
CA ASN A 144 -11.55 -10.72 3.14
C ASN A 144 -12.81 -11.21 2.44
N ARG A 145 -13.94 -11.31 3.15
CA ARG A 145 -15.20 -11.80 2.58
C ARG A 145 -15.58 -11.04 1.31
N GLY A 146 -15.76 -11.77 0.21
CA GLY A 146 -16.14 -11.23 -1.09
C GLY A 146 -14.96 -10.90 -2.03
N CYS A 147 -13.73 -10.97 -1.55
CA CYS A 147 -12.57 -10.95 -2.42
C CYS A 147 -12.37 -12.30 -3.12
N ARG A 148 -11.90 -12.27 -4.35
CA ARG A 148 -11.46 -13.47 -5.07
C ARG A 148 -9.99 -13.77 -4.75
N ALA A 149 -9.65 -15.05 -4.82
CA ALA A 149 -8.27 -15.53 -4.71
C ALA A 149 -8.09 -16.67 -5.72
N ASP A 150 -8.16 -16.35 -7.01
CA ASP A 150 -8.21 -17.32 -8.13
C ASP A 150 -6.94 -18.21 -8.21
N PHE A 151 -5.90 -17.85 -7.47
CA PHE A 151 -4.65 -18.60 -7.35
C PHE A 151 -4.63 -19.59 -6.17
N ILE A 152 -5.72 -19.68 -5.38
CA ILE A 152 -5.87 -20.63 -4.28
C ILE A 152 -6.96 -21.62 -4.62
N PRO A 153 -6.82 -22.92 -4.27
CA PRO A 153 -7.84 -23.93 -4.57
C PRO A 153 -9.14 -23.76 -3.76
N THR A 154 -9.12 -23.03 -2.64
CA THR A 154 -10.30 -22.78 -1.81
C THR A 154 -11.10 -21.60 -2.36
N PRO A 155 -12.42 -21.76 -2.67
CA PRO A 155 -13.21 -20.73 -3.34
C PRO A 155 -13.37 -19.42 -2.57
N ASP A 156 -13.58 -19.47 -1.26
CA ASP A 156 -13.77 -18.32 -0.38
C ASP A 156 -12.86 -18.44 0.85
N PRO A 157 -11.54 -18.29 0.71
CA PRO A 157 -10.63 -18.43 1.84
C PRO A 157 -10.79 -17.27 2.81
N GLU A 158 -10.68 -17.54 4.10
CA GLU A 158 -10.73 -16.52 5.14
C GLU A 158 -9.50 -15.59 5.07
N TYR A 159 -8.35 -16.13 4.68
CA TYR A 159 -7.07 -15.43 4.50
C TYR A 159 -6.30 -16.01 3.31
N GLY A 160 -5.14 -15.46 2.99
CA GLY A 160 -4.34 -15.88 1.84
C GLY A 160 -4.62 -15.06 0.58
N HIS A 161 -5.42 -14.00 0.69
CA HIS A 161 -5.63 -13.03 -0.39
C HIS A 161 -4.39 -12.17 -0.61
N ASP A 162 -4.27 -11.59 -1.82
CA ASP A 162 -3.11 -10.76 -2.16
C ASP A 162 -3.53 -9.30 -2.45
N PRO A 163 -3.85 -8.51 -1.41
CA PRO A 163 -4.00 -7.07 -1.57
C PRO A 163 -2.66 -6.46 -1.97
N HIS A 164 -2.69 -5.49 -2.87
CA HIS A 164 -1.54 -4.69 -3.25
C HIS A 164 -1.53 -3.32 -2.56
N THR A 165 -2.69 -2.72 -2.40
CA THR A 165 -2.89 -1.46 -1.67
C THR A 165 -4.29 -1.46 -1.06
N VAL A 166 -4.40 -1.08 0.19
CA VAL A 166 -5.67 -0.85 0.88
C VAL A 166 -5.74 0.62 1.29
N GLN A 167 -6.87 1.26 1.08
CA GLN A 167 -7.09 2.66 1.42
C GLN A 167 -8.42 2.84 2.16
N LEU A 168 -8.40 3.70 3.17
CA LEU A 168 -9.55 4.16 3.92
C LEU A 168 -9.82 5.62 3.55
N HIS A 169 -11.06 5.96 3.18
CA HIS A 169 -11.37 7.34 2.83
C HIS A 169 -11.49 8.22 4.08
N PRO A 170 -10.71 9.31 4.20
CA PRO A 170 -10.63 10.08 5.45
C PRO A 170 -11.96 10.75 5.84
N LEU A 171 -12.80 11.12 4.88
CA LEU A 171 -14.12 11.75 5.10
C LEU A 171 -15.27 10.72 5.15
N MET A 172 -15.02 9.47 4.83
CA MET A 172 -15.98 8.37 4.89
C MET A 172 -15.27 7.11 5.39
N PRO A 173 -14.89 7.04 6.68
CA PRO A 173 -14.07 5.96 7.21
C PRO A 173 -14.72 4.58 7.20
N ASP A 174 -16.02 4.50 6.93
CA ASP A 174 -16.69 3.23 6.70
C ASP A 174 -16.49 2.69 5.28
N ARG A 175 -15.88 3.48 4.38
CA ARG A 175 -15.60 3.06 3.02
C ARG A 175 -14.12 2.75 2.83
N LEU A 176 -13.84 1.51 2.48
CA LEU A 176 -12.50 1.04 2.12
C LEU A 176 -12.44 0.69 0.64
N TYR A 177 -11.27 0.87 0.08
CA TYR A 177 -10.91 0.44 -1.26
C TYR A 177 -9.66 -0.43 -1.22
N GLN A 178 -9.55 -1.39 -2.13
CA GLN A 178 -8.30 -2.10 -2.33
C GLN A 178 -8.04 -2.37 -3.82
N GLN A 179 -6.79 -2.22 -4.22
CA GLN A 179 -6.23 -2.90 -5.35
C GLN A 179 -5.73 -4.25 -4.88
N ASN A 180 -6.15 -5.31 -5.51
CA ASN A 180 -5.82 -6.68 -5.19
C ASN A 180 -5.28 -7.38 -6.44
N HIS A 181 -4.57 -8.49 -6.28
CA HIS A 181 -4.12 -9.33 -7.39
C HIS A 181 -5.29 -9.76 -8.29
N CYS A 182 -6.42 -10.07 -7.69
CA CYS A 182 -7.65 -10.51 -8.37
C CYS A 182 -8.66 -9.39 -8.60
N GLY A 183 -8.22 -8.12 -8.69
CA GLY A 183 -9.08 -7.02 -9.09
C GLY A 183 -9.08 -5.79 -8.18
N ILE A 184 -10.02 -4.88 -8.45
CA ILE A 184 -10.25 -3.67 -7.65
C ILE A 184 -11.55 -3.85 -6.87
N TYR A 185 -11.51 -3.56 -5.57
CA TYR A 185 -12.65 -3.77 -4.68
C TYR A 185 -12.96 -2.53 -3.86
N ARG A 186 -14.23 -2.44 -3.46
CA ARG A 186 -14.76 -1.47 -2.49
C ARG A 186 -15.57 -2.20 -1.44
N MET A 187 -15.54 -1.72 -0.20
CA MET A 187 -16.35 -2.23 0.90
C MET A 187 -16.97 -1.07 1.67
N GLU A 188 -18.22 -1.24 2.08
CA GLU A 188 -18.86 -0.45 3.13
C GLU A 188 -18.81 -1.24 4.44
N ARG A 189 -18.29 -0.64 5.50
CA ARG A 189 -18.00 -1.36 6.76
C ARG A 189 -19.19 -2.06 7.41
N PRO A 190 -20.40 -1.47 7.49
CA PRO A 190 -21.54 -2.17 8.10
C PRO A 190 -21.85 -3.50 7.42
N GLU A 191 -21.61 -3.61 6.12
CA GLU A 191 -21.85 -4.82 5.34
C GLU A 191 -20.71 -5.84 5.49
N GLY A 192 -19.47 -5.38 5.73
CA GLY A 192 -18.29 -6.20 5.93
C GLY A 192 -17.97 -7.13 4.76
N ARG A 193 -18.34 -6.74 3.53
CA ARG A 193 -18.14 -7.51 2.32
C ARG A 193 -17.54 -6.65 1.22
N TRP A 194 -16.47 -7.15 0.62
CA TRP A 194 -15.86 -6.54 -0.56
C TRP A 194 -16.71 -6.79 -1.81
N VAL A 195 -16.93 -5.73 -2.58
CA VAL A 195 -17.59 -5.77 -3.88
C VAL A 195 -16.56 -5.45 -4.95
N ARG A 196 -16.42 -6.31 -5.95
CA ARG A 196 -15.51 -6.07 -7.07
C ARG A 196 -16.07 -4.97 -7.94
N ILE A 197 -15.32 -3.89 -8.06
CA ILE A 197 -15.61 -2.73 -8.92
C ILE A 197 -14.72 -2.69 -10.15
N GLY A 198 -13.72 -3.54 -10.20
CA GLY A 198 -12.80 -3.72 -11.32
C GLY A 198 -13.44 -4.38 -12.54
N ASP A 199 -14.55 -5.11 -12.39
CA ASP A 199 -15.31 -5.69 -13.49
C ASP A 199 -15.82 -4.62 -14.50
N ASN A 200 -15.89 -3.37 -14.07
CA ASN A 200 -16.26 -2.22 -14.90
C ASN A 200 -15.07 -1.58 -15.66
N MET A 201 -13.86 -2.10 -15.48
CA MET A 201 -12.70 -1.70 -16.29
C MET A 201 -12.80 -2.23 -17.73
N PRO A 202 -12.18 -1.55 -18.72
CA PRO A 202 -12.13 -2.08 -20.07
C PRO A 202 -11.46 -3.47 -20.11
N ARG A 203 -12.12 -4.45 -20.69
CA ARG A 203 -11.66 -5.86 -20.70
C ARG A 203 -10.23 -6.05 -21.23
N GLN A 204 -9.83 -5.28 -22.24
CA GLN A 204 -8.48 -5.33 -22.83
C GLN A 204 -7.40 -4.76 -21.92
N VAL A 205 -7.76 -4.06 -20.84
CA VAL A 205 -6.84 -3.53 -19.83
C VAL A 205 -6.82 -4.42 -18.60
N GLY A 206 -7.98 -4.93 -18.19
CA GLY A 206 -8.14 -5.66 -16.96
C GLY A 206 -8.12 -4.75 -15.74
N ASP A 207 -8.10 -5.33 -14.56
CA ASP A 207 -8.20 -4.63 -13.29
C ASP A 207 -7.08 -5.03 -12.28
N ILE A 208 -6.00 -5.62 -12.79
CA ILE A 208 -4.81 -5.84 -11.97
C ILE A 208 -3.90 -4.60 -12.00
N GLY A 209 -3.33 -4.27 -10.87
CA GLY A 209 -2.41 -3.14 -10.69
C GLY A 209 -1.82 -3.15 -9.30
N PHE A 210 -0.92 -2.22 -8.98
CA PHE A 210 -0.39 -2.08 -7.63
C PHE A 210 -0.98 -0.89 -6.89
N PRO A 211 -0.95 0.36 -7.43
CA PRO A 211 -1.39 1.53 -6.70
C PRO A 211 -2.90 1.72 -6.78
N LEU A 212 -3.45 2.26 -5.71
CA LEU A 212 -4.77 2.85 -5.66
C LEU A 212 -4.67 4.12 -4.81
N VAL A 213 -5.18 5.23 -5.31
CA VAL A 213 -5.14 6.52 -4.64
C VAL A 213 -6.55 7.10 -4.59
N LEU A 214 -6.97 7.57 -3.41
CA LEU A 214 -8.28 8.19 -3.21
C LEU A 214 -8.20 9.71 -3.36
N HIS A 215 -9.29 10.30 -3.84
CA HIS A 215 -9.45 11.75 -3.81
C HIS A 215 -9.64 12.22 -2.37
N PRO A 216 -8.92 13.26 -1.90
CA PRO A 216 -8.95 13.64 -0.48
C PRO A 216 -10.31 14.17 0.01
N ARG A 217 -11.20 14.57 -0.90
CA ARG A 217 -12.48 15.22 -0.58
C ARG A 217 -13.69 14.54 -1.21
N ASP A 218 -13.52 13.59 -2.14
CA ASP A 218 -14.61 12.90 -2.82
C ASP A 218 -14.45 11.38 -2.64
N PRO A 219 -15.29 10.73 -1.80
CA PRO A 219 -15.17 9.31 -1.53
C PRO A 219 -15.54 8.40 -2.72
N ASP A 220 -16.19 8.94 -3.74
CA ASP A 220 -16.51 8.20 -4.96
C ASP A 220 -15.44 8.30 -6.04
N MET A 221 -14.38 9.08 -5.78
CA MET A 221 -13.31 9.30 -6.75
C MET A 221 -12.00 8.62 -6.34
N ALA A 222 -11.47 7.80 -7.25
CA ALA A 222 -10.21 7.09 -7.05
C ALA A 222 -9.45 6.92 -8.37
N TRP A 223 -8.13 6.78 -8.27
CA TRP A 223 -7.24 6.48 -9.40
C TRP A 223 -6.51 5.16 -9.18
N VAL A 224 -6.32 4.43 -10.28
CA VAL A 224 -5.50 3.23 -10.36
C VAL A 224 -4.56 3.31 -11.56
N PHE A 225 -3.46 2.56 -11.51
CA PHE A 225 -2.55 2.41 -12.64
C PHE A 225 -2.43 0.92 -13.01
N PRO A 226 -3.22 0.45 -13.99
CA PRO A 226 -3.25 -0.95 -14.37
C PRO A 226 -1.93 -1.43 -14.99
N MET A 227 -1.67 -2.72 -14.82
CA MET A 227 -0.60 -3.43 -15.48
C MET A 227 -1.16 -4.63 -16.25
N ASP A 228 -0.37 -5.21 -17.13
CA ASP A 228 -0.74 -6.40 -17.90
C ASP A 228 -1.05 -7.57 -16.96
N GLY A 229 -2.27 -8.09 -17.07
CA GLY A 229 -2.77 -9.20 -16.27
C GLY A 229 -2.33 -10.58 -16.77
N THR A 230 -1.52 -10.68 -17.82
CA THR A 230 -0.99 -11.94 -18.30
C THR A 230 -0.01 -12.57 -17.29
N THR A 231 0.30 -13.84 -17.46
CA THR A 231 1.26 -14.55 -16.60
C THR A 231 2.72 -14.23 -16.92
N VAL A 232 2.98 -13.41 -17.93
CA VAL A 232 4.33 -13.05 -18.37
C VAL A 232 4.91 -11.93 -17.49
N TRP A 233 6.08 -12.13 -16.98
CA TRP A 233 6.85 -11.12 -16.22
C TRP A 233 7.93 -10.46 -17.09
N PRO A 234 8.27 -9.18 -16.83
CA PRO A 234 7.67 -8.28 -15.82
C PRO A 234 6.29 -7.78 -16.24
N ARG A 235 5.40 -7.59 -15.26
CA ARG A 235 4.08 -6.98 -15.51
C ARG A 235 4.22 -5.47 -15.61
N THR A 236 3.90 -4.97 -16.78
CA THR A 236 4.03 -3.55 -17.13
C THR A 236 2.73 -3.00 -17.70
N SER A 237 2.74 -1.75 -18.13
CA SER A 237 1.60 -1.14 -18.80
C SER A 237 1.12 -1.97 -19.99
N PRO A 238 -0.20 -2.24 -20.12
CA PRO A 238 -0.75 -2.98 -21.26
C PRO A 238 -0.31 -2.38 -22.60
N ASP A 239 0.17 -3.23 -23.51
CA ASP A 239 0.65 -2.87 -24.85
C ASP A 239 1.77 -1.81 -24.90
N GLY A 240 2.50 -1.59 -23.77
CA GLY A 240 3.47 -0.50 -23.68
C GLY A 240 2.83 0.88 -23.81
N ARG A 241 1.57 1.01 -23.41
CA ARG A 241 0.74 2.22 -23.51
C ARG A 241 0.22 2.64 -22.12
N PRO A 242 1.07 3.26 -21.30
CA PRO A 242 0.72 3.59 -19.91
C PRO A 242 -0.50 4.51 -19.83
N ALA A 243 -1.33 4.28 -18.82
CA ALA A 243 -2.45 5.14 -18.50
C ALA A 243 -2.86 4.95 -17.04
N ALA A 244 -3.18 6.04 -16.35
CA ALA A 244 -4.01 5.97 -15.18
C ALA A 244 -5.49 5.81 -15.57
N TYR A 245 -6.27 5.24 -14.67
CA TYR A 245 -7.73 5.19 -14.79
C TYR A 245 -8.36 5.82 -13.57
N VAL A 246 -9.44 6.58 -13.78
CA VAL A 246 -10.16 7.27 -12.72
C VAL A 246 -11.62 6.85 -12.71
N THR A 247 -12.14 6.58 -11.52
CA THR A 247 -13.60 6.55 -11.26
C THR A 247 -14.02 7.83 -10.56
N ARG A 248 -15.28 8.26 -10.77
CA ARG A 248 -15.95 9.39 -10.11
C ARG A 248 -17.33 9.00 -9.58
N ASP A 249 -17.63 7.71 -9.55
CA ASP A 249 -18.92 7.15 -9.19
C ASP A 249 -18.76 5.84 -8.38
N GLY A 250 -17.68 5.77 -7.60
CA GLY A 250 -17.39 4.65 -6.72
C GLY A 250 -17.10 3.34 -7.44
N GLY A 251 -16.53 3.42 -8.65
CA GLY A 251 -16.14 2.26 -9.44
C GLY A 251 -17.18 1.74 -10.41
N LYS A 252 -18.30 2.44 -10.61
CA LYS A 252 -19.30 2.05 -11.63
C LYS A 252 -18.80 2.26 -13.05
N ARG A 253 -17.95 3.25 -13.26
CA ARG A 253 -17.28 3.55 -14.53
C ARG A 253 -15.84 3.96 -14.30
N TRP A 254 -14.97 3.63 -15.27
CA TRP A 254 -13.56 4.00 -15.26
C TRP A 254 -13.19 4.70 -16.55
N ALA A 255 -12.56 5.86 -16.44
CA ALA A 255 -12.13 6.67 -17.55
C ALA A 255 -10.61 6.66 -17.68
N ARG A 256 -10.12 6.37 -18.88
CA ARG A 256 -8.69 6.40 -19.22
C ARG A 256 -8.13 7.82 -19.14
N ARG A 257 -6.93 7.96 -18.58
CA ARG A 257 -6.19 9.20 -18.38
C ARG A 257 -4.74 9.03 -18.84
N ASP A 258 -4.46 9.38 -20.10
CA ASP A 258 -3.17 9.15 -20.72
C ASP A 258 -2.66 10.32 -21.60
N ARG A 259 -3.34 11.47 -21.57
CA ARG A 259 -2.88 12.64 -22.32
C ARG A 259 -1.57 13.17 -21.74
N GLY A 260 -0.52 13.23 -22.57
CA GLY A 260 0.83 13.61 -22.15
C GLY A 260 1.73 12.42 -21.83
N LEU A 261 1.18 11.22 -21.54
CA LEU A 261 1.97 10.01 -21.41
C LEU A 261 2.40 9.46 -22.79
N PRO A 262 3.49 8.67 -22.83
CA PRO A 262 3.93 7.99 -24.04
C PRO A 262 2.83 7.12 -24.64
N LYS A 263 2.73 7.09 -25.96
CA LYS A 263 1.66 6.38 -26.69
C LYS A 263 2.06 4.98 -27.18
N ARG A 264 3.32 4.61 -27.04
CA ARG A 264 3.89 3.33 -27.47
C ARG A 264 5.25 3.09 -26.80
N GLN A 265 5.65 1.83 -26.70
CA GLN A 265 6.97 1.39 -26.22
C GLN A 265 7.36 1.96 -24.84
N ALA A 266 6.38 2.14 -23.96
CA ALA A 266 6.58 2.63 -22.60
C ALA A 266 6.03 1.59 -21.60
N TRP A 267 6.90 0.71 -21.17
CA TRP A 267 6.60 -0.44 -20.34
C TRP A 267 6.74 -0.08 -18.87
N PHE A 268 5.84 0.80 -18.39
CA PHE A 268 5.85 1.31 -17.02
C PHE A 268 5.32 0.28 -16.03
N THR A 269 5.99 0.18 -14.89
CA THR A 269 5.44 -0.43 -13.68
C THR A 269 5.39 0.63 -12.60
N VAL A 270 4.21 0.89 -12.07
CA VAL A 270 3.98 1.78 -10.93
C VAL A 270 3.70 0.88 -9.72
N LYS A 271 4.60 0.92 -8.72
CA LYS A 271 4.48 0.09 -7.51
C LYS A 271 3.44 0.64 -6.54
N ARG A 272 3.14 -0.11 -5.47
CA ARG A 272 2.07 0.14 -4.49
C ARG A 272 2.03 1.57 -3.95
N GLN A 273 3.17 2.07 -3.47
CA GLN A 273 3.32 3.40 -2.88
C GLN A 273 3.86 4.43 -3.87
N ALA A 274 4.10 4.05 -5.12
CA ALA A 274 4.66 4.93 -6.11
C ALA A 274 3.62 5.81 -6.82
N MET A 275 2.44 6.01 -6.21
CA MET A 275 1.42 6.93 -6.67
C MET A 275 0.80 7.66 -5.49
N ALA A 276 0.63 9.00 -5.61
CA ALA A 276 0.10 9.84 -4.55
C ALA A 276 -0.79 10.96 -5.11
N ALA A 277 -1.71 11.45 -4.27
CA ALA A 277 -2.51 12.64 -4.51
C ALA A 277 -2.14 13.76 -3.54
N ASP A 278 -2.17 15.00 -3.99
CA ASP A 278 -2.08 16.17 -3.10
C ASP A 278 -3.47 16.64 -2.62
N ALA A 279 -3.48 17.73 -1.86
CA ALA A 279 -4.72 18.33 -1.34
C ALA A 279 -5.12 19.63 -2.08
N HIS A 280 -4.49 19.95 -3.23
CA HIS A 280 -4.81 21.14 -4.01
C HIS A 280 -6.20 21.04 -4.68
N GLU A 281 -6.64 22.15 -5.27
CA GLU A 281 -7.84 22.22 -6.09
C GLU A 281 -7.45 22.87 -7.45
N PRO A 282 -7.54 22.13 -8.55
CA PRO A 282 -7.78 20.68 -8.67
C PRO A 282 -6.69 19.83 -8.02
N VAL A 283 -7.04 18.55 -7.66
CA VAL A 283 -6.10 17.63 -7.05
C VAL A 283 -4.97 17.27 -8.01
N GLY A 284 -3.74 17.41 -7.54
CA GLY A 284 -2.56 16.91 -8.23
C GLY A 284 -2.39 15.41 -7.98
N ILE A 285 -2.01 14.69 -9.04
CA ILE A 285 -1.69 13.26 -8.99
C ILE A 285 -0.26 13.06 -9.49
N TYR A 286 0.49 12.25 -8.77
CA TYR A 286 1.90 11.99 -9.06
C TYR A 286 2.14 10.48 -9.06
N PHE A 287 3.00 10.01 -9.97
CA PHE A 287 3.46 8.64 -9.91
C PHE A 287 4.93 8.50 -10.33
N GLY A 288 5.59 7.49 -9.79
CA GLY A 288 6.93 7.07 -10.15
C GLY A 288 6.92 5.67 -10.75
N THR A 289 7.89 5.39 -11.61
CA THR A 289 8.03 4.12 -12.31
C THR A 289 9.29 3.38 -11.88
N THR A 290 9.30 2.06 -12.05
CA THR A 290 10.52 1.26 -11.86
C THR A 290 11.55 1.51 -12.97
N SER A 291 11.20 2.23 -14.05
CA SER A 291 12.13 2.72 -15.06
C SER A 291 12.76 4.08 -14.72
N GLY A 292 12.48 4.64 -13.52
CA GLY A 292 13.14 5.83 -13.01
C GLY A 292 12.57 7.15 -13.53
N GLU A 293 11.28 7.21 -13.76
CA GLU A 293 10.58 8.40 -14.22
C GLU A 293 9.54 8.86 -13.19
N VAL A 294 9.44 10.15 -12.98
CA VAL A 294 8.38 10.79 -12.19
C VAL A 294 7.46 11.57 -13.11
N TRP A 295 6.18 11.31 -12.99
CA TRP A 295 5.13 11.99 -13.74
C TRP A 295 4.16 12.69 -12.80
N GLY A 296 3.68 13.87 -13.19
CA GLY A 296 2.72 14.66 -12.44
C GLY A 296 1.59 15.19 -13.31
N SER A 297 0.43 15.31 -12.68
CA SER A 297 -0.76 15.96 -13.23
C SER A 297 -1.25 16.99 -12.22
N ARG A 298 -1.67 18.17 -12.68
CA ARG A 298 -2.26 19.23 -11.85
C ARG A 298 -3.76 19.40 -12.07
N ASP A 299 -4.38 18.45 -12.77
CA ASP A 299 -5.75 18.52 -13.26
C ASP A 299 -6.47 17.16 -13.12
N GLU A 300 -6.22 16.45 -12.00
CA GLU A 300 -6.86 15.18 -11.65
C GLU A 300 -6.57 14.06 -12.67
N GLY A 301 -5.37 14.07 -13.23
CA GLY A 301 -4.94 13.07 -14.20
C GLY A 301 -5.42 13.33 -15.62
N ARG A 302 -6.03 14.50 -15.93
CA ARG A 302 -6.46 14.80 -17.31
C ARG A 302 -5.30 14.99 -18.26
N THR A 303 -4.20 15.62 -17.77
CA THR A 303 -2.95 15.79 -18.50
C THR A 303 -1.76 15.45 -17.63
N TRP A 304 -0.72 14.86 -18.20
CA TRP A 304 0.48 14.41 -17.53
C TRP A 304 1.72 15.12 -18.09
N THR A 305 2.66 15.44 -17.22
CA THR A 305 3.96 16.02 -17.54
C THR A 305 5.04 15.21 -16.85
N SER A 306 6.13 14.90 -17.57
CA SER A 306 7.33 14.32 -16.97
C SER A 306 8.00 15.37 -16.08
N LEU A 307 8.21 15.02 -14.81
CA LEU A 307 8.85 15.88 -13.81
C LEU A 307 10.32 15.54 -13.63
N ALA A 308 10.67 14.27 -13.74
CA ALA A 308 12.05 13.78 -13.67
C ALA A 308 12.19 12.48 -14.44
N SER A 309 13.41 12.19 -14.90
CA SER A 309 13.75 10.95 -15.59
C SER A 309 15.17 10.52 -15.23
N HIS A 310 15.53 9.28 -15.60
CA HIS A 310 16.84 8.70 -15.33
C HIS A 310 17.21 8.58 -13.85
N LEU A 311 16.19 8.46 -12.99
CA LEU A 311 16.35 8.15 -11.59
C LEU A 311 16.52 6.64 -11.39
N PRO A 312 17.01 6.18 -10.23
CA PRO A 312 16.82 4.78 -9.83
C PRO A 312 15.35 4.37 -9.83
N GLU A 313 15.08 3.07 -9.70
CA GLU A 313 13.73 2.56 -9.54
C GLU A 313 12.97 3.28 -8.42
N ILE A 314 11.74 3.72 -8.69
CA ILE A 314 10.93 4.46 -7.75
C ILE A 314 9.88 3.52 -7.14
N TYR A 315 9.98 3.33 -5.84
CA TYR A 315 9.10 2.46 -5.07
C TYR A 315 8.04 3.22 -4.28
N SER A 316 8.27 4.51 -3.98
CA SER A 316 7.30 5.35 -3.28
C SER A 316 7.36 6.80 -3.74
N ILE A 317 6.21 7.47 -3.73
CA ILE A 317 6.05 8.91 -3.89
C ILE A 317 5.16 9.42 -2.77
N GLU A 318 5.63 10.44 -2.08
CA GLU A 318 4.87 11.12 -1.04
C GLU A 318 4.78 12.60 -1.34
N VAL A 319 3.62 13.18 -1.08
CA VAL A 319 3.37 14.61 -1.22
C VAL A 319 3.31 15.23 0.17
N ALA A 320 4.21 16.17 0.44
CA ALA A 320 4.21 16.94 1.68
C ALA A 320 3.86 18.39 1.39
N ALA A 321 2.89 18.94 2.10
CA ALA A 321 2.67 20.38 2.15
C ALA A 321 3.59 21.00 3.21
N PRO A 322 4.28 22.13 2.93
CA PRO A 322 4.96 22.86 3.98
C PRO A 322 3.97 23.24 5.08
N LEU A 323 4.30 22.98 6.33
CA LEU A 323 3.55 23.53 7.45
C LEU A 323 3.58 25.08 7.32
N ARG A 324 2.42 25.69 7.22
CA ARG A 324 2.27 27.14 7.20
C ARG A 324 2.48 27.70 8.60
#